data_08e894b46da7ef3e545535c13ef11970
#
_entry.id   08e894b46da7ef3e545535c13ef11970
#
_cell.length_a   1.000
_cell.length_b   1.000
_cell.length_c   1.000
_cell.angle_alpha   90.00
_cell.angle_beta   90.00
_cell.angle_gamma   90.00
#
_symmetry.space_group_name_H-M   'P 1'
#
loop_
_entity.id
_entity.type
_entity.pdbx_description
1 polymer ?
#
loop_
_entity_poly.entity_id
_entity_poly.type
_entity_poly.pdbx_seq_one_letter_code
_entity_poly.pdbx_strand_id
1 'polypeptide(L)'
;MTDHVEPEGGNSSTLATSDLMVTRTGGFNSFSFVDDGATHGEVLLDSGARMQFQDLEAVIPCFTPGTKIATPRGERPVEELRSGDRVITRDNGLQEIAWVGQIQMPGTVLKANPHLKPILIKAGSLGNGLPEKDMLVSPNHRVIVANDRTHLFFDESEVLVASKHLLGTAGVHEVDVIATTYIHFMFERHEVVLSNGAWTESFQPDDFSLKGVGNSQRTEIFELFPELEEKRGVAAYETARRSLREEEAQAMFQP
;
A
#
# COMPACT_ATOMS: atom_id res chain seq x y z
N MET A 1 -3.57 -36.66 52.21
CA MET A 1 -3.51 -35.22 51.95
C MET A 1 -2.78 -35.03 50.67
N THR A 2 -3.51 -34.97 49.58
CA THR A 2 -2.99 -34.76 48.23
C THR A 2 -3.54 -33.42 47.77
N ASP A 3 -2.68 -32.42 47.78
CA ASP A 3 -3.00 -31.09 47.27
C ASP A 3 -3.13 -31.19 45.76
N HIS A 4 -4.33 -30.96 45.29
CA HIS A 4 -4.65 -30.76 43.90
C HIS A 4 -4.46 -29.27 43.61
N VAL A 5 -3.41 -28.94 42.91
CA VAL A 5 -3.23 -27.62 42.33
C VAL A 5 -3.95 -27.63 40.99
N GLU A 6 -5.08 -26.95 40.93
CA GLU A 6 -5.74 -26.62 39.66
C GLU A 6 -4.88 -25.62 38.88
N PRO A 7 -4.70 -25.79 37.55
CA PRO A 7 -4.06 -24.77 36.76
C PRO A 7 -5.05 -23.59 36.61
N GLU A 8 -4.66 -22.47 37.15
CA GLU A 8 -5.37 -21.21 36.95
C GLU A 8 -5.58 -20.95 35.48
N GLY A 9 -6.82 -20.62 35.15
CA GLY A 9 -7.29 -20.35 33.80
C GLY A 9 -6.49 -19.26 33.13
N GLY A 10 -6.02 -19.58 31.94
CA GLY A 10 -5.40 -18.61 31.05
C GLY A 10 -6.37 -17.47 30.80
N ASN A 11 -5.99 -16.30 31.26
CA ASN A 11 -6.67 -15.05 31.01
C ASN A 11 -6.61 -14.80 29.49
N SER A 12 -7.73 -15.04 28.82
CA SER A 12 -7.95 -14.54 27.48
C SER A 12 -8.07 -13.01 27.59
N SER A 13 -6.94 -12.33 27.61
CA SER A 13 -6.96 -10.88 27.47
C SER A 13 -7.28 -10.57 26.01
N THR A 14 -8.55 -10.32 25.76
CA THR A 14 -9.00 -9.68 24.51
C THR A 14 -8.52 -8.23 24.61
N LEU A 15 -7.38 -7.93 24.06
CA LEU A 15 -6.97 -6.56 23.83
C LEU A 15 -7.76 -6.06 22.63
N ALA A 16 -8.88 -5.42 22.92
CA ALA A 16 -9.56 -4.57 21.96
C ALA A 16 -8.78 -3.23 21.93
N THR A 17 -7.69 -3.20 21.21
CA THR A 17 -7.36 -1.98 20.50
C THR A 17 -8.30 -1.96 19.30
N SER A 18 -8.80 -0.80 18.93
CA SER A 18 -9.91 -0.63 17.98
C SER A 18 -9.74 -1.35 16.63
N ASP A 19 -8.60 -1.98 16.37
CA ASP A 19 -8.21 -2.31 15.01
C ASP A 19 -7.50 -3.65 14.80
N LEU A 20 -7.15 -4.41 15.86
CA LEU A 20 -6.57 -5.74 15.68
C LEU A 20 -7.05 -6.74 16.73
N MET A 21 -7.96 -7.63 16.34
CA MET A 21 -8.34 -8.78 17.14
C MET A 21 -7.61 -10.03 16.62
N VAL A 22 -6.54 -10.45 17.30
CA VAL A 22 -5.88 -11.72 17.02
C VAL A 22 -6.53 -12.81 17.86
N THR A 23 -7.39 -13.61 17.25
CA THR A 23 -7.92 -14.82 17.87
C THR A 23 -7.02 -16.00 17.54
N ARG A 24 -6.57 -16.71 18.57
CA ARG A 24 -5.76 -17.91 18.43
C ARG A 24 -6.61 -19.07 17.91
N THR A 25 -6.54 -19.35 16.64
CA THR A 25 -7.01 -20.59 16.05
C THR A 25 -5.89 -21.17 15.19
N GLY A 26 -5.04 -21.99 15.80
CA GLY A 26 -4.01 -22.80 15.12
C GLY A 26 -3.06 -22.04 14.20
N GLY A 27 -1.76 -22.28 14.32
CA GLY A 27 -0.77 -21.76 13.38
C GLY A 27 0.23 -20.74 13.95
N PHE A 28 0.13 -20.39 15.26
CA PHE A 28 1.06 -19.46 15.92
C PHE A 28 1.61 -20.04 17.20
N ASN A 29 2.93 -20.03 17.38
CA ASN A 29 3.58 -20.48 18.61
C ASN A 29 3.58 -19.41 19.71
N SER A 30 3.69 -18.14 19.34
CA SER A 30 3.59 -16.99 20.26
C SER A 30 3.36 -15.71 19.52
N PHE A 31 2.82 -14.71 20.21
CA PHE A 31 2.77 -13.33 19.74
C PHE A 31 3.11 -12.39 20.90
N SER A 32 3.75 -11.29 20.59
CA SER A 32 4.01 -10.21 21.55
C SER A 32 3.58 -8.89 20.95
N PHE A 33 2.97 -8.05 21.78
CA PHE A 33 2.66 -6.67 21.44
C PHE A 33 3.59 -5.76 22.25
N VAL A 34 4.06 -4.71 21.64
CA VAL A 34 4.71 -3.61 22.33
C VAL A 34 3.70 -2.48 22.34
N ASP A 35 3.15 -2.19 23.51
CA ASP A 35 2.16 -1.13 23.70
C ASP A 35 2.91 0.18 23.97
N ASP A 36 3.23 0.90 22.92
CA ASP A 36 3.76 2.25 22.96
C ASP A 36 2.83 3.26 22.24
N GLY A 37 1.58 2.86 22.03
CA GLY A 37 0.57 3.63 21.28
C GLY A 37 0.69 3.48 19.77
N ALA A 38 1.60 2.62 19.29
CA ALA A 38 1.70 2.21 17.90
C ALA A 38 1.21 0.76 17.74
N THR A 39 0.48 0.49 16.69
CA THR A 39 -0.03 -0.85 16.37
C THR A 39 1.06 -1.70 15.73
N HIS A 40 2.09 -2.05 16.48
CA HIS A 40 3.15 -2.92 16.00
C HIS A 40 3.31 -4.17 16.86
N GLY A 41 3.82 -5.24 16.28
CA GLY A 41 4.02 -6.50 16.97
C GLY A 41 4.82 -7.50 16.15
N GLU A 42 5.12 -8.62 16.77
CA GLU A 42 5.80 -9.74 16.15
C GLU A 42 4.93 -11.00 16.30
N VAL A 43 4.71 -11.72 15.21
CA VAL A 43 4.04 -13.01 15.19
C VAL A 43 5.07 -14.08 14.85
N LEU A 44 5.24 -15.07 15.72
CA LEU A 44 6.02 -16.26 15.45
C LEU A 44 5.10 -17.32 14.84
N LEU A 45 5.34 -17.67 13.60
CA LEU A 45 4.59 -18.71 12.89
C LEU A 45 5.04 -20.11 13.34
N ASP A 46 4.17 -21.12 13.17
CA ASP A 46 4.51 -22.52 13.50
C ASP A 46 5.69 -23.05 12.69
N SER A 47 5.97 -22.45 11.55
CA SER A 47 7.16 -22.71 10.73
C SER A 47 8.48 -22.22 11.36
N GLY A 48 8.42 -21.50 12.49
CA GLY A 48 9.54 -20.80 13.09
C GLY A 48 9.91 -19.47 12.43
N ALA A 49 9.21 -19.07 11.38
CA ALA A 49 9.40 -17.76 10.77
C ALA A 49 8.79 -16.67 11.67
N ARG A 50 9.46 -15.53 11.73
CA ARG A 50 8.98 -14.34 12.44
C ARG A 50 8.39 -13.37 11.45
N MET A 51 7.22 -12.84 11.76
CA MET A 51 6.60 -11.77 11.02
C MET A 51 6.42 -10.57 11.93
N GLN A 52 7.05 -9.47 11.58
CA GLN A 52 6.84 -8.20 12.26
C GLN A 52 5.75 -7.42 11.52
N PHE A 53 4.83 -6.84 12.27
CA PHE A 53 3.84 -5.92 11.74
C PHE A 53 3.88 -4.62 12.55
N GLN A 54 3.65 -3.53 11.87
CA GLN A 54 3.73 -2.20 12.43
C GLN A 54 2.70 -1.32 11.73
N ASP A 55 2.00 -0.49 12.52
CA ASP A 55 1.01 0.49 12.05
C ASP A 55 0.14 0.00 10.88
N LEU A 56 -0.60 -1.09 11.10
CA LEU A 56 -1.49 -1.67 10.10
C LEU A 56 -2.60 -0.70 9.62
N GLU A 57 -2.78 0.43 10.30
CA GLU A 57 -3.67 1.50 9.87
C GLU A 57 -3.15 2.26 8.64
N ALA A 58 -1.84 2.27 8.42
CA ALA A 58 -1.23 2.98 7.32
C ALA A 58 -1.08 2.07 6.09
N VAL A 59 -2.11 2.02 5.26
CA VAL A 59 -2.00 1.38 3.95
C VAL A 59 -1.24 2.29 3.01
N ILE A 60 0.02 1.96 2.76
CA ILE A 60 0.84 2.69 1.80
C ILE A 60 0.45 2.36 0.35
N PRO A 61 0.68 3.28 -0.59
CA PRO A 61 0.48 3.02 -2.02
C PRO A 61 1.39 1.88 -2.50
N CYS A 62 0.80 0.77 -2.94
CA CYS A 62 1.55 -0.41 -3.37
C CYS A 62 0.94 -1.08 -4.60
N PHE A 63 1.81 -1.64 -5.40
CA PHE A 63 1.47 -2.62 -6.43
C PHE A 63 1.37 -4.03 -5.82
N THR A 64 0.83 -4.97 -6.59
CA THR A 64 0.89 -6.39 -6.29
C THR A 64 1.68 -7.14 -7.38
N PRO A 65 2.21 -8.34 -7.07
CA PRO A 65 2.91 -9.17 -8.06
C PRO A 65 2.08 -9.38 -9.34
N GLY A 66 2.76 -9.38 -10.47
CA GLY A 66 2.16 -9.51 -11.80
C GLY A 66 1.83 -8.18 -12.47
N THR A 67 1.77 -7.06 -11.73
CA THR A 67 1.63 -5.74 -12.35
C THR A 67 2.85 -5.45 -13.23
N LYS A 68 2.60 -5.06 -14.47
CA LYS A 68 3.66 -4.78 -15.47
C LYS A 68 3.98 -3.30 -15.45
N ILE A 69 5.25 -2.98 -15.24
CA ILE A 69 5.78 -1.62 -15.26
C ILE A 69 6.57 -1.40 -16.55
N ALA A 70 6.30 -0.30 -17.23
CA ALA A 70 6.98 0.05 -18.47
C ALA A 70 8.43 0.46 -18.23
N THR A 71 9.35 -0.22 -18.90
CA THR A 71 10.80 0.03 -18.84
C THR A 71 11.36 0.26 -20.26
N PRO A 72 12.60 0.76 -20.40
CA PRO A 72 13.22 0.90 -21.72
C PRO A 72 13.38 -0.41 -22.51
N ARG A 73 13.25 -1.55 -21.82
CA ARG A 73 13.36 -2.89 -22.40
C ARG A 73 12.01 -3.60 -22.58
N GLY A 74 10.90 -2.86 -22.45
CA GLY A 74 9.55 -3.38 -22.44
C GLY A 74 8.97 -3.49 -21.03
N GLU A 75 7.80 -4.07 -20.92
CA GLU A 75 7.12 -4.28 -19.64
C GLU A 75 7.82 -5.34 -18.79
N ARG A 76 8.06 -5.03 -17.52
CA ARG A 76 8.59 -5.98 -16.53
C ARG A 76 7.64 -6.11 -15.34
N PRO A 77 7.51 -7.32 -14.75
CA PRO A 77 6.77 -7.50 -13.51
C PRO A 77 7.36 -6.62 -12.40
N VAL A 78 6.52 -5.99 -11.59
CA VAL A 78 6.95 -5.10 -10.51
C VAL A 78 7.82 -5.83 -9.47
N GLU A 79 7.57 -7.10 -9.20
CA GLU A 79 8.35 -7.94 -8.30
C GLU A 79 9.79 -8.22 -8.76
N GLU A 80 10.07 -7.96 -10.02
CA GLU A 80 11.42 -8.11 -10.60
C GLU A 80 12.24 -6.81 -10.57
N LEU A 81 11.60 -5.67 -10.28
CA LEU A 81 12.29 -4.38 -10.23
C LEU A 81 13.20 -4.27 -9.02
N ARG A 82 14.30 -3.54 -9.19
CA ARG A 82 15.32 -3.28 -8.16
C ARG A 82 15.76 -1.82 -8.23
N SER A 83 16.35 -1.33 -7.15
CA SER A 83 17.08 -0.04 -7.19
C SER A 83 18.11 -0.06 -8.31
N GLY A 84 18.22 1.04 -9.04
CA GLY A 84 19.04 1.18 -10.24
C GLY A 84 18.33 0.81 -11.55
N ASP A 85 17.18 0.12 -11.52
CA ASP A 85 16.38 -0.12 -12.72
C ASP A 85 15.76 1.19 -13.23
N ARG A 86 15.66 1.34 -14.55
CA ARG A 86 15.07 2.53 -15.18
C ARG A 86 13.64 2.25 -15.62
N VAL A 87 12.76 3.17 -15.32
CA VAL A 87 11.32 3.10 -15.58
C VAL A 87 10.89 4.31 -16.40
N ILE A 88 9.87 4.12 -17.24
CA ILE A 88 9.25 5.20 -18.00
C ILE A 88 8.32 5.97 -17.07
N THR A 89 8.59 7.25 -16.89
CA THR A 89 7.72 8.17 -16.15
C THR A 89 6.98 9.11 -17.10
N ARG A 90 5.86 9.63 -16.65
CA ARG A 90 4.98 10.48 -17.45
C ARG A 90 5.63 11.81 -17.82
N ASP A 91 6.32 12.45 -16.88
CA ASP A 91 6.78 13.83 -17.00
C ASP A 91 8.28 13.95 -17.22
N ASN A 92 9.08 13.03 -16.66
CA ASN A 92 10.52 13.16 -16.59
C ASN A 92 11.26 12.10 -17.42
N GLY A 93 10.55 11.41 -18.32
CA GLY A 93 11.13 10.40 -19.21
C GLY A 93 11.60 9.16 -18.45
N LEU A 94 12.85 8.76 -18.62
CA LEU A 94 13.42 7.59 -17.95
C LEU A 94 14.03 7.99 -16.62
N GLN A 95 13.45 7.50 -15.53
CA GLN A 95 13.96 7.72 -14.18
C GLN A 95 14.48 6.41 -13.57
N GLU A 96 15.51 6.53 -12.76
CA GLU A 96 16.11 5.41 -12.04
C GLU A 96 15.41 5.23 -10.69
N ILE A 97 15.04 3.99 -10.37
CA ILE A 97 14.47 3.64 -9.07
C ILE A 97 15.54 3.80 -8.00
N ALA A 98 15.29 4.68 -7.04
CA ALA A 98 16.17 4.90 -5.91
C ALA A 98 16.02 3.81 -4.84
N TRP A 99 14.80 3.36 -4.58
CA TRP A 99 14.49 2.37 -3.54
C TRP A 99 13.28 1.51 -3.90
N VAL A 100 13.31 0.25 -3.43
CA VAL A 100 12.20 -0.71 -3.58
C VAL A 100 11.93 -1.37 -2.23
N GLY A 101 10.68 -1.35 -1.78
CA GLY A 101 10.24 -2.04 -0.59
C GLY A 101 9.11 -3.02 -0.87
N GLN A 102 8.91 -3.96 0.03
CA GLN A 102 7.81 -4.92 -0.05
C GLN A 102 7.32 -5.36 1.32
N ILE A 103 6.01 -5.62 1.42
CA ILE A 103 5.37 -6.12 2.63
C ILE A 103 4.53 -7.33 2.26
N GLN A 104 4.75 -8.46 2.93
CA GLN A 104 3.90 -9.64 2.78
C GLN A 104 2.63 -9.48 3.60
N MET A 105 1.48 -9.69 2.97
CA MET A 105 0.15 -9.63 3.57
C MET A 105 -0.50 -11.02 3.57
N PRO A 106 -0.38 -11.78 4.66
CA PRO A 106 -1.09 -13.05 4.81
C PRO A 106 -2.60 -12.84 4.80
N GLY A 107 -3.35 -13.81 4.26
CA GLY A 107 -4.81 -13.72 4.20
C GLY A 107 -5.49 -13.64 5.58
N THR A 108 -4.85 -14.13 6.63
CA THR A 108 -5.32 -13.96 8.01
C THR A 108 -5.31 -12.49 8.44
N VAL A 109 -4.26 -11.75 8.07
CA VAL A 109 -4.16 -10.30 8.30
C VAL A 109 -5.21 -9.55 7.49
N LEU A 110 -5.35 -9.88 6.20
CA LEU A 110 -6.35 -9.24 5.32
C LEU A 110 -7.79 -9.51 5.76
N LYS A 111 -8.07 -10.68 6.32
CA LYS A 111 -9.39 -11.01 6.88
C LYS A 111 -9.69 -10.24 8.16
N ALA A 112 -8.69 -10.09 9.02
CA ALA A 112 -8.82 -9.33 10.26
C ALA A 112 -8.92 -7.82 10.00
N ASN A 113 -8.33 -7.35 8.89
CA ASN A 113 -8.27 -5.94 8.50
C ASN A 113 -8.80 -5.74 7.07
N PRO A 114 -10.12 -5.74 6.86
CA PRO A 114 -10.71 -5.63 5.52
C PRO A 114 -10.26 -4.40 4.73
N HIS A 115 -9.97 -3.29 5.41
CA HIS A 115 -9.48 -2.05 4.79
C HIS A 115 -8.09 -2.18 4.14
N LEU A 116 -7.37 -3.30 4.40
CA LEU A 116 -6.09 -3.62 3.76
C LEU A 116 -6.24 -4.50 2.51
N LYS A 117 -7.46 -4.99 2.24
CA LYS A 117 -7.70 -5.87 1.10
C LYS A 117 -7.35 -5.18 -0.21
N PRO A 118 -6.71 -5.89 -1.15
CA PRO A 118 -6.39 -5.30 -2.43
C PRO A 118 -7.64 -4.99 -3.25
N ILE A 119 -7.53 -3.97 -4.08
CA ILE A 119 -8.57 -3.51 -4.99
C ILE A 119 -8.21 -3.94 -6.41
N LEU A 120 -9.13 -4.63 -7.04
CA LEU A 120 -9.05 -4.98 -8.46
C LEU A 120 -9.62 -3.83 -9.28
N ILE A 121 -8.82 -3.34 -10.20
CA ILE A 121 -9.18 -2.38 -11.24
C ILE A 121 -9.16 -3.15 -12.56
N LYS A 122 -10.33 -3.47 -13.10
CA LYS A 122 -10.46 -4.24 -14.34
C LYS A 122 -10.01 -3.44 -15.56
N ALA A 123 -9.55 -4.15 -16.57
CA ALA A 123 -9.24 -3.56 -17.86
C ALA A 123 -10.40 -2.69 -18.37
N GLY A 124 -10.08 -1.47 -18.80
CA GLY A 124 -11.04 -0.49 -19.31
C GLY A 124 -11.82 0.30 -18.26
N SER A 125 -11.74 -0.04 -16.96
CA SER A 125 -12.59 0.55 -15.93
C SER A 125 -12.25 2.01 -15.58
N LEU A 126 -11.06 2.50 -15.93
CA LEU A 126 -10.67 3.90 -15.74
C LEU A 126 -11.07 4.80 -16.92
N GLY A 127 -11.76 4.24 -17.93
CA GLY A 127 -12.09 4.94 -19.17
C GLY A 127 -10.99 4.84 -20.23
N ASN A 128 -11.36 5.18 -21.48
CA ASN A 128 -10.45 5.16 -22.64
C ASN A 128 -9.70 3.83 -22.86
N GLY A 129 -10.28 2.69 -22.39
CA GLY A 129 -9.67 1.37 -22.47
C GLY A 129 -8.58 1.10 -21.42
N LEU A 130 -8.43 1.97 -20.42
CA LEU A 130 -7.43 1.83 -19.36
C LEU A 130 -8.01 1.24 -18.06
N PRO A 131 -7.20 0.50 -17.27
CA PRO A 131 -5.90 -0.07 -17.67
C PRO A 131 -6.08 -1.06 -18.84
N GLU A 132 -5.02 -1.36 -19.56
CA GLU A 132 -5.08 -2.35 -20.67
C GLU A 132 -5.25 -3.80 -20.15
N LYS A 133 -4.84 -4.06 -18.94
CA LYS A 133 -4.94 -5.35 -18.23
C LYS A 133 -5.45 -5.10 -16.81
N ASP A 134 -6.16 -6.10 -16.27
CA ASP A 134 -6.57 -6.08 -14.86
C ASP A 134 -5.37 -5.77 -13.95
N MET A 135 -5.58 -4.88 -13.00
CA MET A 135 -4.56 -4.45 -12.07
C MET A 135 -5.04 -4.60 -10.64
N LEU A 136 -4.23 -5.23 -9.79
CA LEU A 136 -4.50 -5.39 -8.38
C LEU A 136 -3.53 -4.50 -7.59
N VAL A 137 -4.07 -3.63 -6.73
CA VAL A 137 -3.28 -2.63 -5.99
C VAL A 137 -3.76 -2.51 -4.55
N SER A 138 -2.96 -1.87 -3.69
CA SER A 138 -3.40 -1.54 -2.34
C SER A 138 -4.50 -0.46 -2.36
N PRO A 139 -5.34 -0.37 -1.33
CA PRO A 139 -6.45 0.60 -1.27
C PRO A 139 -6.04 2.07 -1.44
N ASN A 140 -4.86 2.45 -0.93
CA ASN A 140 -4.37 3.81 -1.03
C ASN A 140 -3.54 4.09 -2.30
N HIS A 141 -3.27 3.07 -3.13
CA HIS A 141 -2.57 3.29 -4.39
C HIS A 141 -3.38 4.19 -5.31
N ARG A 142 -2.75 5.26 -5.81
CA ARG A 142 -3.43 6.27 -6.62
C ARG A 142 -3.18 6.02 -8.10
N VAL A 143 -4.25 6.21 -8.85
CA VAL A 143 -4.21 6.15 -10.32
C VAL A 143 -4.55 7.52 -10.90
N ILE A 144 -4.02 7.82 -12.08
CA ILE A 144 -4.41 9.02 -12.82
C ILE A 144 -5.82 8.84 -13.37
N VAL A 145 -6.64 9.85 -13.11
CA VAL A 145 -7.94 10.03 -13.76
C VAL A 145 -7.91 11.34 -14.53
N ALA A 146 -8.30 11.27 -15.79
CA ALA A 146 -8.36 12.41 -16.70
C ALA A 146 -9.66 12.33 -17.51
N ASN A 147 -10.58 13.26 -17.25
CA ASN A 147 -11.84 13.38 -17.96
C ASN A 147 -12.36 14.82 -17.89
N ASP A 148 -13.46 15.13 -18.56
CA ASP A 148 -14.03 16.49 -18.58
C ASP A 148 -14.37 17.02 -17.17
N ARG A 149 -14.72 16.11 -16.23
CA ARG A 149 -15.03 16.50 -14.85
C ARG A 149 -13.79 16.94 -14.07
N THR A 150 -12.60 16.39 -14.36
CA THR A 150 -11.36 16.83 -13.68
C THR A 150 -11.06 18.29 -13.95
N HIS A 151 -11.24 18.71 -15.20
CA HIS A 151 -11.08 20.11 -15.57
C HIS A 151 -12.19 20.99 -15.00
N LEU A 152 -13.44 20.52 -15.06
CA LEU A 152 -14.60 21.28 -14.58
C LEU A 152 -14.58 21.54 -13.06
N PHE A 153 -14.23 20.54 -12.26
CA PHE A 153 -14.30 20.62 -10.79
C PHE A 153 -13.01 21.12 -10.14
N PHE A 154 -11.85 20.87 -10.76
CA PHE A 154 -10.57 21.11 -10.11
C PHE A 154 -9.63 22.04 -10.88
N ASP A 155 -10.02 22.46 -12.10
CA ASP A 155 -9.16 23.20 -13.04
C ASP A 155 -7.83 22.46 -13.35
N GLU A 156 -7.91 21.12 -13.36
CA GLU A 156 -6.80 20.22 -13.59
C GLU A 156 -7.08 19.34 -14.82
N SER A 157 -6.06 19.04 -15.61
CA SER A 157 -6.20 18.11 -16.73
C SER A 157 -6.27 16.66 -16.27
N GLU A 158 -5.61 16.37 -15.16
CA GLU A 158 -5.54 15.04 -14.55
C GLU A 158 -5.26 15.13 -13.05
N VAL A 159 -5.78 14.17 -12.29
CA VAL A 159 -5.66 14.09 -10.84
C VAL A 159 -5.29 12.67 -10.41
N LEU A 160 -4.72 12.53 -9.22
CA LEU A 160 -4.49 11.25 -8.55
C LEU A 160 -5.68 10.90 -7.67
N VAL A 161 -6.23 9.69 -7.86
CA VAL A 161 -7.35 9.18 -7.08
C VAL A 161 -6.97 7.85 -6.45
N ALA A 162 -7.11 7.74 -5.12
CA ALA A 162 -6.87 6.48 -4.43
C ALA A 162 -7.86 5.40 -4.88
N SER A 163 -7.38 4.20 -5.09
CA SER A 163 -8.18 3.06 -5.60
C SER A 163 -9.42 2.80 -4.76
N LYS A 164 -9.34 2.96 -3.43
CA LYS A 164 -10.49 2.83 -2.53
C LYS A 164 -11.61 3.85 -2.81
N HIS A 165 -11.28 5.02 -3.32
CA HIS A 165 -12.27 6.06 -3.66
C HIS A 165 -12.94 5.80 -5.02
N LEU A 166 -12.45 4.80 -5.77
CA LEU A 166 -13.06 4.33 -7.00
C LEU A 166 -14.03 3.16 -6.77
N LEU A 167 -14.14 2.65 -5.54
CA LEU A 167 -15.09 1.58 -5.20
C LEU A 167 -16.52 2.01 -5.54
N GLY A 168 -17.28 1.08 -6.13
CA GLY A 168 -18.62 1.37 -6.64
C GLY A 168 -18.66 1.83 -8.10
N THR A 169 -17.53 2.20 -8.70
CA THR A 169 -17.47 2.38 -10.16
C THR A 169 -17.39 1.01 -10.85
N ALA A 170 -17.90 0.95 -12.09
CA ALA A 170 -17.94 -0.31 -12.83
C ALA A 170 -16.54 -0.89 -13.03
N GLY A 171 -16.32 -2.12 -12.59
CA GLY A 171 -15.05 -2.82 -12.74
C GLY A 171 -14.01 -2.56 -11.64
N VAL A 172 -14.36 -1.80 -10.58
CA VAL A 172 -13.47 -1.57 -9.43
C VAL A 172 -14.11 -2.14 -8.17
N HIS A 173 -13.45 -3.09 -7.53
CA HIS A 173 -13.95 -3.74 -6.31
C HIS A 173 -12.85 -4.37 -5.47
N GLU A 174 -13.09 -4.51 -4.18
CA GLU A 174 -12.24 -5.29 -3.29
C GLU A 174 -12.24 -6.76 -3.67
N VAL A 175 -11.11 -7.45 -3.45
CA VAL A 175 -11.01 -8.88 -3.67
C VAL A 175 -10.43 -9.59 -2.46
N ASP A 176 -11.00 -10.77 -2.17
CA ASP A 176 -10.45 -11.69 -1.19
C ASP A 176 -9.30 -12.47 -1.84
N VAL A 177 -8.13 -12.43 -1.22
CA VAL A 177 -6.97 -13.19 -1.63
C VAL A 177 -6.46 -14.05 -0.47
N ILE A 178 -5.85 -15.19 -0.79
CA ILE A 178 -5.25 -16.08 0.22
C ILE A 178 -4.04 -15.40 0.88
N ALA A 179 -3.27 -14.65 0.10
CA ALA A 179 -2.16 -13.80 0.52
C ALA A 179 -1.78 -12.89 -0.65
N THR A 180 -1.09 -11.80 -0.37
CA THR A 180 -0.47 -10.95 -1.39
C THR A 180 0.84 -10.38 -0.87
N THR A 181 1.62 -9.79 -1.76
CA THR A 181 2.77 -8.96 -1.42
C THR A 181 2.50 -7.56 -1.94
N TYR A 182 2.57 -6.58 -1.08
CA TYR A 182 2.53 -5.17 -1.46
C TYR A 182 3.94 -4.69 -1.77
N ILE A 183 4.14 -4.19 -2.97
CA ILE A 183 5.43 -3.76 -3.51
C ILE A 183 5.34 -2.28 -3.86
N HIS A 184 6.32 -1.51 -3.42
CA HIS A 184 6.41 -0.09 -3.70
C HIS A 184 7.84 0.28 -4.07
N PHE A 185 7.98 1.31 -4.88
CA PHE A 185 9.29 1.82 -5.27
C PHE A 185 9.27 3.35 -5.36
N MET A 186 10.41 3.94 -5.09
CA MET A 186 10.59 5.37 -4.93
C MET A 186 11.67 5.89 -5.87
N PHE A 187 11.54 7.13 -6.28
CA PHE A 187 12.51 7.89 -7.04
C PHE A 187 13.03 9.07 -6.20
N GLU A 188 13.92 9.89 -6.74
CA GLU A 188 14.35 11.14 -6.10
C GLU A 188 13.21 12.15 -5.92
N ARG A 189 12.13 11.99 -6.68
CA ARG A 189 10.89 12.78 -6.60
C ARG A 189 9.69 11.89 -6.84
N HIS A 190 8.50 12.37 -6.48
CA HIS A 190 7.26 11.65 -6.78
C HIS A 190 7.03 11.59 -8.29
N GLU A 191 6.91 10.39 -8.83
CA GLU A 191 6.73 10.14 -10.25
C GLU A 191 5.41 9.43 -10.55
N VAL A 192 4.90 9.65 -11.74
CA VAL A 192 3.80 8.88 -12.31
C VAL A 192 4.38 7.90 -13.32
N VAL A 193 4.10 6.62 -13.14
CA VAL A 193 4.66 5.51 -13.92
C VAL A 193 3.57 4.77 -14.71
N LEU A 194 3.95 4.15 -15.82
CA LEU A 194 3.02 3.38 -16.64
C LEU A 194 2.96 1.94 -16.14
N SER A 195 1.79 1.54 -15.60
CA SER A 195 1.53 0.23 -15.03
C SER A 195 0.30 -0.41 -15.67
N ASN A 196 0.43 -1.60 -16.26
CA ASN A 196 -0.62 -2.29 -17.03
C ASN A 196 -1.34 -1.37 -18.04
N GLY A 197 -0.60 -0.44 -18.66
CA GLY A 197 -1.13 0.54 -19.61
C GLY A 197 -1.78 1.78 -18.98
N ALA A 198 -1.98 1.84 -17.66
CA ALA A 198 -2.50 3.00 -16.96
C ALA A 198 -1.39 3.80 -16.25
N TRP A 199 -1.59 5.10 -16.07
CA TRP A 199 -0.69 5.94 -15.31
C TRP A 199 -1.04 5.88 -13.83
N THR A 200 -0.07 5.52 -12.99
CA THR A 200 -0.22 5.36 -11.54
C THR A 200 0.94 5.98 -10.80
N GLU A 201 0.78 6.22 -9.52
CA GLU A 201 1.83 6.83 -8.70
C GLU A 201 2.98 5.87 -8.38
N SER A 202 4.17 6.42 -8.17
CA SER A 202 5.25 5.81 -7.40
C SER A 202 5.02 6.04 -5.90
N PHE A 203 5.83 5.44 -5.03
CA PHE A 203 5.75 5.72 -3.60
C PHE A 203 6.08 7.19 -3.32
N GLN A 204 5.18 7.86 -2.58
CA GLN A 204 5.38 9.20 -2.07
C GLN A 204 5.60 9.12 -0.56
N PRO A 205 6.80 9.50 -0.05
CA PRO A 205 7.04 9.59 1.37
C PRO A 205 6.30 10.80 1.94
N ASP A 206 5.27 10.56 2.72
CA ASP A 206 4.61 11.54 3.56
C ASP A 206 4.59 11.05 5.02
N ASP A 207 4.18 11.90 5.96
CA ASP A 207 4.13 11.55 7.39
C ASP A 207 3.33 10.27 7.66
N PHE A 208 2.35 9.95 6.81
CA PHE A 208 1.49 8.79 6.95
C PHE A 208 2.12 7.55 6.30
N SER A 209 2.60 7.67 5.07
CA SER A 209 3.21 6.56 4.34
C SER A 209 4.53 6.10 4.98
N LEU A 210 5.34 7.03 5.51
CA LEU A 210 6.56 6.70 6.23
C LEU A 210 6.31 5.95 7.55
N LYS A 211 5.13 6.12 8.17
CA LYS A 211 4.72 5.30 9.32
C LYS A 211 4.28 3.90 8.90
N GLY A 212 3.70 3.75 7.72
CA GLY A 212 3.22 2.49 7.18
C GLY A 212 4.30 1.56 6.66
N VAL A 213 5.51 2.07 6.33
CA VAL A 213 6.66 1.21 6.02
C VAL A 213 7.29 0.70 7.31
N GLY A 214 7.71 -0.56 7.33
CA GLY A 214 8.39 -1.15 8.49
C GLY A 214 9.66 -0.38 8.87
N ASN A 215 10.07 -0.46 10.15
CA ASN A 215 11.21 0.28 10.67
C ASN A 215 12.49 0.10 9.83
N SER A 216 12.78 -1.13 9.40
CA SER A 216 13.95 -1.42 8.56
C SER A 216 13.89 -0.65 7.24
N GLN A 217 12.77 -0.70 6.56
CA GLN A 217 12.57 -0.01 5.28
C GLN A 217 12.60 1.51 5.45
N ARG A 218 12.03 2.03 6.54
CA ARG A 218 12.09 3.45 6.86
C ARG A 218 13.53 3.92 7.11
N THR A 219 14.33 3.11 7.81
CA THR A 219 15.76 3.39 8.01
C THR A 219 16.50 3.43 6.67
N GLU A 220 16.26 2.47 5.77
CA GLU A 220 16.83 2.46 4.43
C GLU A 220 16.45 3.72 3.63
N ILE A 221 15.19 4.15 3.72
CA ILE A 221 14.74 5.41 3.07
C ILE A 221 15.50 6.60 3.63
N PHE A 222 15.67 6.71 4.95
CA PHE A 222 16.37 7.82 5.57
C PHE A 222 17.89 7.80 5.31
N GLU A 223 18.49 6.63 5.14
CA GLU A 223 19.89 6.51 4.70
C GLU A 223 20.09 7.05 3.26
N LEU A 224 19.12 6.82 2.37
CA LEU A 224 19.16 7.31 0.99
C LEU A 224 18.70 8.78 0.87
N PHE A 225 17.77 9.19 1.71
CA PHE A 225 17.13 10.50 1.71
C PHE A 225 17.10 11.08 3.13
N PRO A 226 18.24 11.51 3.68
CA PRO A 226 18.32 12.00 5.07
C PRO A 226 17.40 13.19 5.35
N GLU A 227 17.08 13.98 4.34
CA GLU A 227 16.14 15.11 4.45
C GLU A 227 14.73 14.68 4.86
N LEU A 228 14.33 13.42 4.60
CA LEU A 228 13.02 12.89 4.95
C LEU A 228 12.86 12.54 6.44
N GLU A 229 13.93 12.55 7.23
CA GLU A 229 13.83 12.47 8.69
C GLU A 229 13.14 13.71 9.28
N GLU A 230 13.22 14.84 8.58
CA GLU A 230 12.61 16.08 9.01
C GLU A 230 11.29 16.35 8.27
N LYS A 231 10.28 16.84 8.98
CA LYS A 231 8.99 17.24 8.37
C LYS A 231 9.15 18.21 7.20
N ARG A 232 10.19 19.05 7.23
CA ARG A 232 10.49 20.00 6.16
C ARG A 232 10.92 19.27 4.88
N GLY A 233 11.71 18.23 4.98
CA GLY A 233 12.15 17.43 3.83
C GLY A 233 10.96 16.65 3.24
N VAL A 234 10.13 16.05 4.10
CA VAL A 234 8.88 15.40 3.67
C VAL A 234 7.96 16.38 2.94
N ALA A 235 7.79 17.59 3.46
CA ALA A 235 6.98 18.62 2.81
C ALA A 235 7.57 19.13 1.49
N ALA A 236 8.89 19.02 1.29
CA ALA A 236 9.57 19.39 0.06
C ALA A 236 9.47 18.31 -1.04
N TYR A 237 9.09 17.09 -0.68
CA TYR A 237 8.85 16.00 -1.63
C TYR A 237 7.42 16.14 -2.22
N GLU A 238 7.30 17.04 -3.17
CA GLU A 238 6.02 17.43 -3.76
C GLU A 238 5.36 16.28 -4.53
N THR A 239 4.03 16.23 -4.46
CA THR A 239 3.25 15.27 -5.27
C THR A 239 3.29 15.64 -6.75
N ALA A 240 3.40 14.63 -7.63
CA ALA A 240 3.43 14.82 -9.07
C ALA A 240 2.12 15.41 -9.64
N ARG A 241 1.00 15.15 -8.97
CA ARG A 241 -0.35 15.67 -9.33
C ARG A 241 -1.15 15.92 -8.07
N ARG A 242 -2.17 16.76 -8.19
CA ARG A 242 -3.19 16.92 -7.15
C ARG A 242 -3.81 15.57 -6.81
N SER A 243 -3.77 15.21 -5.53
CA SER A 243 -4.44 14.03 -5.00
C SER A 243 -5.83 14.41 -4.49
N LEU A 244 -6.86 13.72 -4.95
CA LEU A 244 -8.22 13.98 -4.50
C LEU A 244 -8.46 13.35 -3.11
N ARG A 245 -9.18 14.10 -2.28
CA ARG A 245 -9.78 13.58 -1.05
C ARG A 245 -10.99 12.72 -1.38
N GLU A 246 -11.46 11.98 -0.40
CA GLU A 246 -12.61 11.08 -0.58
C GLU A 246 -13.85 11.83 -1.10
N GLU A 247 -14.21 12.96 -0.48
CA GLU A 247 -15.38 13.74 -0.85
C GLU A 247 -15.25 14.32 -2.28
N GLU A 248 -14.05 14.73 -2.67
CA GLU A 248 -13.76 15.23 -4.01
C GLU A 248 -13.88 14.11 -5.06
N ALA A 249 -13.35 12.92 -4.74
CA ALA A 249 -13.47 11.75 -5.60
C ALA A 249 -14.94 11.29 -5.73
N GLN A 250 -15.67 11.23 -4.62
CA GLN A 250 -17.09 10.88 -4.63
C GLN A 250 -17.90 11.85 -5.51
N ALA A 251 -17.67 13.16 -5.37
CA ALA A 251 -18.34 14.16 -6.21
C ALA A 251 -18.03 13.99 -7.71
N MET A 252 -16.83 13.52 -8.05
CA MET A 252 -16.40 13.31 -9.42
C MET A 252 -17.03 12.05 -10.05
N PHE A 253 -17.25 10.98 -9.28
CA PHE A 253 -17.76 9.70 -9.79
C PHE A 253 -19.26 9.48 -9.55
N GLN A 254 -19.90 10.27 -8.72
CA GLN A 254 -21.37 10.22 -8.61
C GLN A 254 -22.05 10.74 -9.89
N PRO A 255 -23.16 10.11 -10.30
CA PRO A 255 -23.90 10.48 -11.51
C PRO A 255 -24.53 11.87 -11.39
#